data_e24ed09e608d1900ff4458886359b982
#
_entry.id   e24ed09e608d1900ff4458886359b982
#
_cell.length_a   1.000
_cell.length_b   1.000
_cell.length_c   1.000
_cell.angle_alpha   90.00
_cell.angle_beta   90.00
_cell.angle_gamma   90.00
#
_symmetry.space_group_name_H-M   'P 1'
#
loop_
_entity.id
_entity.type
_entity.pdbx_description
1 polymer ?
#
loop_
_entity_poly.entity_id
_entity_poly.type
_entity_poly.pdbx_seq_one_letter_code
_entity_poly.pdbx_strand_id
1 'polypeptide(L)' 'MNMEQRARYMEEIRKLEGLLAYAVAHGEKAEEERICAELVKMEEEL' A
#
# COMPACT_ATOMS: atom_id res chain seq x y z
N MET A 1 9.52 -16.35 -3.98
CA MET A 1 8.58 -15.57 -4.80
C MET A 1 9.16 -15.37 -6.19
N ASN A 2 8.39 -15.64 -7.22
CA ASN A 2 8.88 -15.46 -8.59
C ASN A 2 8.67 -14.01 -9.08
N MET A 3 9.19 -13.71 -10.25
CA MET A 3 9.16 -12.33 -10.79
C MET A 3 7.75 -11.82 -11.02
N GLU A 4 6.85 -12.68 -11.45
CA GLU A 4 5.46 -12.27 -11.68
C GLU A 4 4.76 -11.88 -10.39
N GLN A 5 4.95 -12.66 -9.35
CA GLN A 5 4.37 -12.35 -8.06
C GLN A 5 4.93 -11.06 -7.50
N ARG A 6 6.23 -10.84 -7.67
CA ARG A 6 6.87 -9.61 -7.24
C ARG A 6 6.30 -8.39 -7.96
N ALA A 7 6.13 -8.53 -9.27
CA ALA A 7 5.58 -7.43 -10.05
C ALA A 7 4.17 -7.06 -9.59
N ARG A 8 3.35 -8.08 -9.26
CA ARG A 8 2.01 -7.85 -8.76
C ARG A 8 2.01 -7.15 -7.40
N TYR A 9 2.91 -7.58 -6.53
CA TYR A 9 3.05 -6.94 -5.22
C TYR A 9 3.45 -5.48 -5.37
N MET A 10 4.38 -5.20 -6.26
CA MET A 10 4.81 -3.82 -6.49
C MET A 10 3.68 -2.96 -7.05
N GLU A 11 2.85 -3.52 -7.93
CA GLU A 11 1.68 -2.80 -8.43
C GLU A 11 0.70 -2.49 -7.32
N GLU A 12 0.44 -3.46 -6.45
CA GLU A 12 -0.47 -3.26 -5.32
C GLU A 12 0.06 -2.20 -4.36
N ILE A 13 1.37 -2.25 -4.07
CA ILE A 13 1.99 -1.25 -3.23
C ILE A 13 1.84 0.13 -3.82
N ARG A 14 2.03 0.26 -5.13
CA ARG A 14 1.88 1.55 -5.81
C ARG A 14 0.46 2.08 -5.72
N LYS A 15 -0.52 1.20 -5.88
CA LYS A 15 -1.92 1.60 -5.74
C LYS A 15 -2.23 2.06 -4.33
N LEU A 16 -1.74 1.33 -3.34
CA LEU A 16 -1.95 1.68 -1.94
C LEU A 16 -1.28 3.00 -1.60
N GLU A 17 -0.10 3.25 -2.14
CA GLU A 17 0.58 4.51 -1.93
C GLU A 17 -0.22 5.68 -2.52
N GLY A 18 -0.84 5.48 -3.67
CA GLY A 18 -1.71 6.48 -4.26
C GLY A 18 -2.93 6.75 -3.40
N LEU A 19 -3.55 5.69 -2.87
CA LEU A 19 -4.68 5.83 -1.96
C LEU A 19 -4.27 6.52 -0.66
N LEU A 20 -3.08 6.21 -0.18
CA LEU A 20 -2.54 6.85 1.02
C LEU A 20 -2.39 8.36 0.80
N ALA A 21 -1.80 8.74 -0.31
CA ALA A 21 -1.63 10.15 -0.62
C ALA A 21 -2.98 10.87 -0.68
N TYR A 22 -3.98 10.22 -1.26
CA TYR A 22 -5.32 10.77 -1.33
C TYR A 22 -5.90 10.95 0.07
N ALA A 23 -5.78 9.93 0.91
CA ALA A 23 -6.31 9.99 2.27
C ALA A 23 -5.65 11.09 3.09
N VAL A 24 -4.33 11.24 2.94
CA VAL A 24 -3.60 12.31 3.63
C VAL A 24 -4.08 13.68 3.16
N ALA A 25 -4.23 13.85 1.85
CA ALA A 25 -4.67 15.13 1.28
C ALA A 25 -6.07 15.53 1.73
N HIS A 26 -6.92 14.54 2.00
CA HIS A 26 -8.30 14.77 2.41
C HIS A 26 -8.53 14.65 3.92
N GLY A 27 -7.46 14.45 4.68
CA GLY A 27 -7.54 14.40 6.13
C GLY A 27 -8.27 13.17 6.67
N GLU A 28 -8.28 12.08 5.92
CA GLU A 28 -8.95 10.85 6.32
C GLU A 28 -8.01 9.95 7.12
N LYS A 29 -7.87 10.23 8.39
CA LYS A 29 -6.90 9.55 9.25
C LYS A 29 -7.15 8.06 9.40
N ALA A 30 -8.39 7.65 9.53
CA ALA A 30 -8.73 6.23 9.66
C ALA A 30 -8.29 5.44 8.42
N GLU A 31 -8.54 5.99 7.24
CA GLU A 31 -8.11 5.37 6.00
C GLU A 31 -6.60 5.34 5.88
N GLU A 32 -5.96 6.45 6.25
CA GLU A 32 -4.51 6.55 6.24
C GLU A 32 -3.88 5.45 7.08
N GLU A 33 -4.35 5.27 8.30
CA GLU A 33 -3.82 4.25 9.20
C GLU A 33 -4.04 2.84 8.65
N ARG A 34 -5.20 2.59 8.09
CA ARG A 34 -5.52 1.29 7.52
C ARG A 34 -4.60 0.97 6.33
N ILE A 35 -4.41 1.95 5.46
CA ILE A 35 -3.56 1.77 4.28
C ILE A 35 -2.11 1.58 4.70
N CYS A 36 -1.65 2.35 5.67
CA CYS A 36 -0.29 2.18 6.19
C CYS A 36 -0.07 0.78 6.75
N ALA A 37 -1.02 0.27 7.49
CA ALA A 37 -0.93 -1.08 8.04
C ALA A 37 -0.84 -2.13 6.93
N GLU A 38 -1.61 -1.95 5.87
CA GLU A 38 -1.57 -2.87 4.73
C GLU A 38 -0.24 -2.80 4.00
N LEU A 39 0.30 -1.60 3.82
CA LEU A 39 1.60 -1.44 3.17
C LEU A 39 2.71 -2.13 3.95
N VAL A 40 2.73 -1.95 5.25
CA VAL A 40 3.72 -2.60 6.11
C VAL A 40 3.62 -4.11 6.00
N LYS A 41 2.41 -4.63 6.03
CA LYS A 41 2.18 -6.07 5.92
C LYS A 41 2.68 -6.61 4.59
N MET A 42 2.41 -5.92 3.51
CA MET A 42 2.86 -6.36 2.19
C MET A 42 4.37 -6.31 2.06
N GLU A 43 4.99 -5.27 2.60
CA GLU A 43 6.44 -5.14 2.55
C GLU A 43 7.14 -6.23 3.35
N GLU A 44 6.54 -6.67 4.43
CA GLU A 44 7.10 -7.76 5.22
C GLU A 44 7.08 -9.09 4.46
N GLU A 45 6.19 -9.25 3.51
CA GLU A 45 6.08 -10.47 2.72
C GLU A 45 7.06 -10.49 1.54
N LEU A 46 7.66 -9.38 1.22
CA LEU A 46 8.67 -9.32 0.18
C LEU A 46 10.02 -9.76 0.72
#